data_f12b89ef925dcc25da20d9ebe7bf3f52
#
_entry.id   f12b89ef925dcc25da20d9ebe7bf3f52
#
_cell.length_a   1.000
_cell.length_b   1.000
_cell.length_c   1.000
_cell.angle_alpha   90.00
_cell.angle_beta   90.00
_cell.angle_gamma   90.00
#
_symmetry.space_group_name_H-M   'P 1'
#
loop_
_entity.id
_entity.type
_entity.pdbx_description
1 polymer ?
#
loop_
_entity_poly.entity_id
_entity_poly.type
_entity_poly.pdbx_seq_one_letter_code
_entity_poly.pdbx_strand_id
1 'polypeptide(L)'
;MQRTYLAIDLKSYYASAECAARHLDPLTTNLVVADSSRTEKTICLAVSPSLKAYGIPGRARLFEVVQKVKEVNANRLREAVRLRKAMYKDGNPSFSSASYDSLSLAADPSLELSYLVAPPRMAYYEKVSRQIYGIYLKYIAPEDIVVYSIDEVFIDATSYLSHYNMTAHDLAMTMIREVLYTTGITATAGIGTNLYLAKLAMDITAKHAAPDKDGVRIAELDEESFRYLLWDHKPLTDFWMTGPGTVKRLEKHGIHTMGELAYFSTVNQDILYKEFGVDAELLIDHAWGLEPCGMKEIKAYKPSTNSISEGQVLSCPYPYDKARIIVMEMADSLVLQLTDKGLVTDNLTLDVGYDRENCDSGKYRGPVHIDHYGRTVPKGAHGSTKLDNPTNLGSILISATTELFERIADKTLTVRRITIAANRVVKDEGFFQVDLFTDTTKLEKEKKLQNAMLGLKKKFGKNAVLKGTNYLDGATMRERNQQIGGHKAK
;
A
#
# COMPACT_ATOMS: atom_id res chain seq x y z
N MET A 1 -5.68 -26.55 -23.96
CA MET A 1 -4.34 -25.98 -23.68
C MET A 1 -4.33 -25.57 -22.21
N GLN A 2 -3.32 -26.00 -21.48
CA GLN A 2 -3.11 -25.54 -20.09
C GLN A 2 -2.78 -24.05 -20.13
N ARG A 3 -3.41 -23.26 -19.27
CA ARG A 3 -3.11 -21.81 -19.18
C ARG A 3 -1.78 -21.59 -18.47
N THR A 4 -1.12 -20.49 -18.79
CA THR A 4 0.15 -20.10 -18.18
C THR A 4 0.10 -18.61 -17.84
N TYR A 5 0.20 -18.32 -16.55
CA TYR A 5 0.21 -16.96 -16.02
C TYR A 5 1.56 -16.61 -15.44
N LEU A 6 1.94 -15.34 -15.56
CA LEU A 6 3.10 -14.77 -14.91
C LEU A 6 2.65 -13.73 -13.89
N ALA A 7 3.27 -13.73 -12.72
CA ALA A 7 3.25 -12.62 -11.78
C ALA A 7 4.67 -12.05 -11.71
N ILE A 8 4.83 -10.73 -11.89
CA ILE A 8 6.15 -10.07 -11.87
C ILE A 8 6.10 -8.93 -10.86
N ASP A 9 7.03 -8.90 -9.89
CA ASP A 9 7.18 -7.88 -8.85
C ASP A 9 8.57 -7.26 -8.90
N LEU A 10 8.63 -5.92 -8.91
CA LEU A 10 9.88 -5.16 -8.94
C LEU A 10 10.53 -5.15 -7.55
N LYS A 11 11.74 -5.65 -7.46
CA LYS A 11 12.42 -5.88 -6.18
C LYS A 11 12.66 -4.60 -5.40
N SER A 12 11.98 -4.45 -4.24
CA SER A 12 12.08 -3.26 -3.36
C SER A 12 11.92 -1.94 -4.13
N TYR A 13 10.92 -1.86 -4.99
CA TYR A 13 10.76 -0.92 -6.10
C TYR A 13 11.21 0.52 -5.79
N TYR A 14 10.67 1.19 -4.78
CA TYR A 14 11.02 2.58 -4.49
C TYR A 14 12.49 2.75 -4.12
N ALA A 15 13.05 1.80 -3.35
CA ALA A 15 14.47 1.85 -2.99
C ALA A 15 15.36 1.60 -4.22
N SER A 16 14.98 0.65 -5.07
CA SER A 16 15.69 0.36 -6.32
C SER A 16 15.65 1.54 -7.29
N ALA A 17 14.50 2.20 -7.44
CA ALA A 17 14.37 3.40 -8.25
C ALA A 17 15.25 4.56 -7.73
N GLU A 18 15.37 4.71 -6.41
CA GLU A 18 16.26 5.72 -5.81
C GLU A 18 17.74 5.38 -5.99
N CYS A 19 18.12 4.11 -5.90
CA CYS A 19 19.48 3.67 -6.20
C CYS A 19 19.82 3.91 -7.66
N ALA A 20 18.98 3.44 -8.60
CA ALA A 20 19.17 3.61 -10.03
C ALA A 20 19.30 5.10 -10.45
N ALA A 21 18.46 5.96 -9.87
CA ALA A 21 18.53 7.42 -10.10
C ALA A 21 19.83 8.06 -9.63
N ARG A 22 20.57 7.41 -8.73
CA ARG A 22 21.87 7.86 -8.20
C ARG A 22 23.05 7.09 -8.80
N HIS A 23 22.79 6.25 -9.79
CA HIS A 23 23.81 5.35 -10.38
C HIS A 23 24.46 4.41 -9.34
N LEU A 24 23.66 3.96 -8.36
CA LEU A 24 24.05 2.99 -7.35
C LEU A 24 23.39 1.64 -7.65
N ASP A 25 24.06 0.55 -7.24
CA ASP A 25 23.49 -0.79 -7.40
C ASP A 25 22.37 -1.02 -6.36
N PRO A 26 21.12 -1.27 -6.81
CA PRO A 26 19.99 -1.53 -5.91
C PRO A 26 20.15 -2.77 -5.01
N LEU A 27 20.96 -3.75 -5.42
CA LEU A 27 21.14 -5.00 -4.69
C LEU A 27 22.14 -4.88 -3.55
N THR A 28 23.14 -4.01 -3.69
CA THR A 28 24.25 -3.88 -2.73
C THR A 28 24.17 -2.61 -1.88
N THR A 29 23.46 -1.59 -2.34
CA THR A 29 23.35 -0.30 -1.63
C THR A 29 22.36 -0.36 -0.48
N ASN A 30 22.81 0.01 0.70
CA ASN A 30 21.98 0.19 1.88
C ASN A 30 21.23 1.53 1.78
N LEU A 31 19.91 1.47 1.54
CA LEU A 31 19.08 2.65 1.35
C LEU A 31 17.67 2.41 1.91
N VAL A 32 17.11 3.45 2.52
CA VAL A 32 15.69 3.52 2.86
C VAL A 32 15.03 4.72 2.18
N VAL A 33 13.78 4.55 1.76
CA VAL A 33 12.95 5.65 1.26
C VAL A 33 12.05 6.12 2.40
N ALA A 34 12.36 7.28 2.97
CA ALA A 34 11.63 7.84 4.10
C ALA A 34 11.66 9.38 4.09
N ASP A 35 10.59 10.01 4.58
CA ASP A 35 10.55 11.46 4.76
C ASP A 35 11.13 11.85 6.11
N SER A 36 12.44 12.12 6.16
CA SER A 36 13.16 12.54 7.36
C SER A 36 12.74 13.93 7.89
N SER A 37 12.03 14.73 7.09
CA SER A 37 11.49 16.03 7.56
C SER A 37 10.29 15.86 8.51
N ARG A 38 9.72 14.66 8.57
CA ARG A 38 8.70 14.26 9.55
C ARG A 38 9.37 13.85 10.87
N THR A 39 8.85 12.88 11.55
CA THR A 39 9.45 12.33 12.77
C THR A 39 10.12 10.97 12.48
N GLU A 40 11.02 10.52 13.35
CA GLU A 40 11.59 9.16 13.28
C GLU A 40 10.53 8.05 13.35
N LYS A 41 9.29 8.37 13.73
CA LYS A 41 8.14 7.44 13.69
C LYS A 41 7.57 7.26 12.28
N THR A 42 8.09 7.98 11.26
CA THR A 42 7.65 7.82 9.88
C THR A 42 7.90 6.39 9.39
N ILE A 43 6.97 5.87 8.60
CA ILE A 43 7.13 4.55 7.97
C ILE A 43 7.98 4.74 6.73
N CYS A 44 9.01 3.89 6.57
CA CYS A 44 9.75 3.80 5.33
C CYS A 44 8.86 3.24 4.23
N LEU A 45 8.81 3.89 3.09
CA LEU A 45 8.10 3.38 1.90
C LEU A 45 8.76 2.12 1.36
N ALA A 46 10.09 2.07 1.42
CA ALA A 46 10.87 0.91 1.03
C ALA A 46 12.19 0.86 1.79
N VAL A 47 12.70 -0.36 1.90
CA VAL A 47 14.04 -0.69 2.43
C VAL A 47 14.74 -1.51 1.34
N SER A 48 16.00 -1.21 1.04
CA SER A 48 16.78 -1.93 0.02
C SER A 48 16.99 -3.42 0.39
N PRO A 49 17.22 -4.28 -0.60
CA PRO A 49 17.49 -5.71 -0.35
C PRO A 49 18.65 -5.94 0.60
N SER A 50 19.74 -5.18 0.48
CA SER A 50 20.91 -5.26 1.34
C SER A 50 20.61 -4.95 2.81
N LEU A 51 19.80 -3.94 3.09
CA LEU A 51 19.34 -3.64 4.46
C LEU A 51 18.34 -4.67 5.00
N LYS A 52 17.48 -5.23 4.15
CA LYS A 52 16.57 -6.33 4.55
C LYS A 52 17.35 -7.55 5.01
N ALA A 53 18.54 -7.82 4.45
CA ALA A 53 19.40 -8.92 4.86
C ALA A 53 19.87 -8.81 6.32
N TYR A 54 19.87 -7.62 6.92
CA TYR A 54 20.13 -7.43 8.35
C TYR A 54 18.87 -7.59 9.22
N GLY A 55 17.75 -8.06 8.67
CA GLY A 55 16.50 -8.28 9.39
C GLY A 55 15.63 -7.03 9.55
N ILE A 56 15.86 -5.98 8.76
CA ILE A 56 15.02 -4.78 8.75
C ILE A 56 13.78 -5.03 7.86
N PRO A 57 12.55 -4.90 8.37
CA PRO A 57 11.34 -5.10 7.58
C PRO A 57 11.21 -4.12 6.41
N GLY A 58 10.58 -4.53 5.32
CA GLY A 58 10.41 -3.68 4.12
C GLY A 58 9.65 -2.37 4.35
N ARG A 59 8.81 -2.32 5.39
CA ARG A 59 8.04 -1.14 5.81
C ARG A 59 8.32 -0.77 7.28
N ALA A 60 9.57 -0.88 7.69
CA ALA A 60 10.01 -0.48 9.02
C ALA A 60 9.72 1.01 9.28
N ARG A 61 9.57 1.39 10.54
CA ARG A 61 9.65 2.79 10.93
C ARG A 61 11.11 3.25 10.95
N LEU A 62 11.35 4.51 10.68
CA LEU A 62 12.73 5.02 10.59
C LEU A 62 13.52 4.78 11.88
N PHE A 63 12.90 4.92 13.07
CA PHE A 63 13.57 4.63 14.34
C PHE A 63 13.96 3.15 14.50
N GLU A 64 13.18 2.22 13.93
CA GLU A 64 13.49 0.77 13.96
C GLU A 64 14.72 0.48 13.10
N VAL A 65 14.85 1.18 11.95
CA VAL A 65 16.06 1.13 11.12
C VAL A 65 17.27 1.62 11.92
N VAL A 66 17.17 2.79 12.56
CA VAL A 66 18.24 3.37 13.39
C VAL A 66 18.64 2.40 14.49
N GLN A 67 17.69 1.82 15.20
CA GLN A 67 17.95 0.88 16.29
C GLN A 67 18.63 -0.39 15.79
N LYS A 68 18.14 -0.97 14.68
CA LYS A 68 18.73 -2.19 14.11
C LYS A 68 20.14 -1.97 13.57
N VAL A 69 20.39 -0.83 12.92
CA VAL A 69 21.74 -0.45 12.46
C VAL A 69 22.70 -0.31 13.65
N LYS A 70 22.30 0.28 14.77
CA LYS A 70 23.10 0.34 15.99
C LYS A 70 23.44 -1.05 16.53
N GLU A 71 22.47 -1.96 16.56
CA GLU A 71 22.67 -3.36 16.98
C GLU A 71 23.68 -4.07 16.07
N VAL A 72 23.50 -3.95 14.74
CA VAL A 72 24.43 -4.55 13.75
C VAL A 72 25.84 -3.97 13.93
N ASN A 73 25.98 -2.66 14.08
CA ASN A 73 27.28 -2.03 14.28
C ASN A 73 27.95 -2.44 15.59
N ALA A 74 27.21 -2.64 16.68
CA ALA A 74 27.78 -3.20 17.91
C ALA A 74 28.35 -4.60 17.69
N ASN A 75 27.68 -5.44 16.88
CA ASN A 75 28.19 -6.77 16.53
C ASN A 75 29.43 -6.68 15.62
N ARG A 76 29.38 -5.83 14.59
CA ARG A 76 30.50 -5.62 13.66
C ARG A 76 31.76 -5.13 14.38
N LEU A 77 31.60 -4.16 15.30
CA LEU A 77 32.75 -3.63 16.06
C LEU A 77 33.38 -4.72 16.94
N ARG A 78 32.59 -5.57 17.60
CA ARG A 78 33.09 -6.73 18.34
C ARG A 78 33.87 -7.69 17.44
N GLU A 79 33.39 -7.95 16.24
CA GLU A 79 34.06 -8.77 15.26
C GLU A 79 35.35 -8.13 14.76
N ALA A 80 35.37 -6.82 14.49
CA ALA A 80 36.55 -6.07 14.09
C ALA A 80 37.65 -6.14 15.19
N VAL A 81 37.27 -6.03 16.47
CA VAL A 81 38.18 -6.20 17.61
C VAL A 81 38.75 -7.65 17.66
N ARG A 82 37.87 -8.64 17.53
CA ARG A 82 38.27 -10.07 17.52
C ARG A 82 39.28 -10.38 16.42
N LEU A 83 39.10 -9.79 15.24
CA LEU A 83 39.98 -9.97 14.07
C LEU A 83 41.16 -9.00 14.06
N ARG A 84 41.36 -8.18 15.11
CA ARG A 84 42.42 -7.16 15.21
C ARG A 84 42.39 -6.13 14.06
N LYS A 85 41.20 -5.82 13.54
CA LYS A 85 40.97 -4.83 12.46
C LYS A 85 40.34 -3.55 12.98
N ALA A 86 39.95 -3.48 14.24
CA ALA A 86 39.41 -2.27 14.83
C ALA A 86 40.47 -1.16 14.95
N MET A 87 40.09 0.06 14.69
CA MET A 87 40.86 1.25 15.08
C MET A 87 40.65 1.52 16.57
N TYR A 88 41.55 2.29 17.16
CA TYR A 88 41.40 2.72 18.55
C TYR A 88 41.48 4.23 18.64
N LYS A 89 40.46 4.85 19.24
CA LYS A 89 40.41 6.27 19.51
C LYS A 89 40.23 6.47 21.01
N ASP A 90 41.14 7.21 21.62
CA ASP A 90 41.17 7.46 23.08
C ASP A 90 41.07 6.14 23.90
N GLY A 91 41.74 5.09 23.44
CA GLY A 91 41.75 3.78 24.08
C GLY A 91 40.53 2.89 23.84
N ASN A 92 39.50 3.42 23.17
CA ASN A 92 38.28 2.68 22.84
C ASN A 92 38.29 2.18 21.39
N PRO A 93 37.76 0.97 21.13
CA PRO A 93 37.65 0.46 19.77
C PRO A 93 36.67 1.30 18.94
N SER A 94 37.06 1.55 17.70
CA SER A 94 36.27 2.33 16.73
C SER A 94 36.40 1.74 15.34
N PHE A 95 35.46 2.14 14.45
CA PHE A 95 35.55 1.80 13.02
C PHE A 95 36.58 2.68 12.30
N SER A 96 37.12 2.15 11.21
CA SER A 96 38.07 2.87 10.34
C SER A 96 37.33 3.95 9.49
N SER A 97 36.16 3.60 8.97
CA SER A 97 35.26 4.47 8.19
C SER A 97 33.88 3.85 8.16
N ALA A 98 32.94 4.47 7.42
CA ALA A 98 31.60 3.96 7.21
C ALA A 98 31.35 3.62 5.73
N SER A 99 30.52 2.61 5.46
CA SER A 99 30.09 2.25 4.12
C SER A 99 28.60 1.94 4.07
N TYR A 100 27.95 2.35 2.99
CA TYR A 100 26.59 1.93 2.65
C TYR A 100 26.55 0.83 1.57
N ASP A 101 27.71 0.32 1.14
CA ASP A 101 27.79 -0.79 0.20
C ASP A 101 27.99 -2.12 0.94
N SER A 102 27.08 -3.07 0.70
CA SER A 102 27.08 -4.37 1.39
C SER A 102 28.27 -5.25 1.02
N LEU A 103 28.82 -5.11 -0.19
CA LEU A 103 30.00 -5.87 -0.61
C LEU A 103 31.24 -5.39 0.15
N SER A 104 31.44 -4.09 0.24
CA SER A 104 32.50 -3.49 1.04
C SER A 104 32.40 -3.89 2.51
N LEU A 105 31.20 -3.84 3.07
CA LEU A 105 30.91 -4.26 4.45
C LEU A 105 31.18 -5.74 4.69
N ALA A 106 30.93 -6.61 3.71
CA ALA A 106 31.23 -8.03 3.81
C ALA A 106 32.74 -8.32 3.73
N ALA A 107 33.47 -7.56 2.91
CA ALA A 107 34.91 -7.70 2.74
C ALA A 107 35.71 -7.17 3.94
N ASP A 108 35.24 -6.12 4.60
CA ASP A 108 35.98 -5.47 5.69
C ASP A 108 35.11 -5.25 6.94
N PRO A 109 35.32 -6.01 8.01
CA PRO A 109 34.60 -5.84 9.28
C PRO A 109 34.98 -4.55 10.03
N SER A 110 36.06 -3.84 9.67
CA SER A 110 36.46 -2.57 10.27
C SER A 110 35.57 -1.40 9.81
N LEU A 111 34.68 -1.61 8.81
CA LEU A 111 33.77 -0.60 8.30
C LEU A 111 32.46 -0.56 9.12
N GLU A 112 32.03 0.65 9.46
CA GLU A 112 30.72 0.88 10.06
C GLU A 112 29.61 0.71 9.00
N LEU A 113 28.54 0.00 9.32
CA LEU A 113 27.33 -0.04 8.50
C LEU A 113 26.67 1.34 8.53
N SER A 114 26.60 1.99 7.39
CA SER A 114 25.79 3.17 7.14
C SER A 114 24.71 2.90 6.08
N TYR A 115 23.79 3.84 5.89
CA TYR A 115 22.75 3.76 4.89
C TYR A 115 22.32 5.15 4.43
N LEU A 116 21.75 5.21 3.22
CA LEU A 116 21.20 6.44 2.65
C LEU A 116 19.71 6.57 3.01
N VAL A 117 19.27 7.78 3.33
CA VAL A 117 17.85 8.10 3.50
C VAL A 117 17.42 8.96 2.32
N ALA A 118 16.62 8.39 1.42
CA ALA A 118 16.08 9.08 0.25
C ALA A 118 14.67 9.62 0.56
N PRO A 119 14.40 10.92 0.34
CA PRO A 119 13.03 11.42 0.44
C PRO A 119 12.15 10.79 -0.65
N PRO A 120 10.85 10.53 -0.38
CA PRO A 120 9.93 10.01 -1.37
C PRO A 120 9.76 10.96 -2.57
N ARG A 121 9.72 10.40 -3.78
CA ARG A 121 9.46 11.12 -5.04
C ARG A 121 8.37 10.38 -5.85
N MET A 122 7.13 10.42 -5.36
CA MET A 122 6.05 9.57 -5.89
C MET A 122 5.80 9.77 -7.39
N ALA A 123 5.85 11.00 -7.89
CA ALA A 123 5.68 11.26 -9.33
C ALA A 123 6.81 10.64 -10.19
N TYR A 124 8.03 10.57 -9.64
CA TYR A 124 9.14 9.89 -10.29
C TYR A 124 8.89 8.38 -10.35
N TYR A 125 8.43 7.77 -9.26
CA TYR A 125 8.12 6.34 -9.23
C TYR A 125 6.99 5.99 -10.21
N GLU A 126 5.92 6.79 -10.25
CA GLU A 126 4.87 6.59 -11.26
C GLU A 126 5.39 6.70 -12.70
N LYS A 127 6.34 7.60 -12.96
CA LYS A 127 6.97 7.73 -14.27
C LYS A 127 7.76 6.47 -14.64
N VAL A 128 8.60 5.97 -13.73
CA VAL A 128 9.41 4.76 -13.96
C VAL A 128 8.51 3.53 -14.10
N SER A 129 7.48 3.38 -13.28
CA SER A 129 6.50 2.30 -13.39
C SER A 129 5.81 2.28 -14.77
N ARG A 130 5.39 3.45 -15.28
CA ARG A 130 4.83 3.56 -16.64
C ARG A 130 5.83 3.20 -17.73
N GLN A 131 7.10 3.54 -17.55
CA GLN A 131 8.17 3.15 -18.48
C GLN A 131 8.33 1.63 -18.50
N ILE A 132 8.33 0.98 -17.32
CA ILE A 132 8.41 -0.49 -17.19
C ILE A 132 7.19 -1.17 -17.82
N TYR A 133 5.99 -0.64 -17.55
CA TYR A 133 4.77 -1.14 -18.20
C TYR A 133 4.87 -1.06 -19.72
N GLY A 134 5.45 0.02 -20.27
CA GLY A 134 5.73 0.17 -21.68
C GLY A 134 6.69 -0.89 -22.24
N ILE A 135 7.59 -1.45 -21.40
CA ILE A 135 8.45 -2.57 -21.80
C ILE A 135 7.61 -3.85 -21.94
N TYR A 136 6.76 -4.15 -20.96
CA TYR A 136 5.87 -5.33 -21.03
C TYR A 136 4.97 -5.31 -22.26
N LEU A 137 4.48 -4.11 -22.65
CA LEU A 137 3.65 -3.93 -23.85
C LEU A 137 4.36 -4.24 -25.18
N LYS A 138 5.68 -4.38 -25.21
CA LYS A 138 6.41 -4.84 -26.41
C LYS A 138 6.21 -6.34 -26.67
N TYR A 139 5.89 -7.09 -25.63
CA TYR A 139 5.78 -8.55 -25.66
C TYR A 139 4.35 -9.03 -25.53
N ILE A 140 3.51 -8.32 -24.79
CA ILE A 140 2.18 -8.76 -24.37
C ILE A 140 1.19 -7.65 -24.67
N ALA A 141 0.05 -8.00 -25.22
CA ALA A 141 -1.04 -7.05 -25.48
C ALA A 141 -1.66 -6.55 -24.15
N PRO A 142 -2.15 -5.30 -24.11
CA PRO A 142 -2.68 -4.72 -22.86
C PRO A 142 -3.90 -5.46 -22.30
N GLU A 143 -4.64 -6.18 -23.13
CA GLU A 143 -5.77 -7.04 -22.70
C GLU A 143 -5.33 -8.22 -21.84
N ASP A 144 -4.10 -8.71 -22.00
CA ASP A 144 -3.53 -9.84 -21.29
C ASP A 144 -2.60 -9.42 -20.13
N ILE A 145 -2.57 -8.12 -19.79
CA ILE A 145 -1.86 -7.58 -18.65
C ILE A 145 -2.85 -6.95 -17.66
N VAL A 146 -2.72 -7.27 -16.38
CA VAL A 146 -3.37 -6.58 -15.27
C VAL A 146 -2.30 -5.93 -14.39
N VAL A 147 -2.33 -4.60 -14.26
CA VAL A 147 -1.49 -3.86 -13.31
C VAL A 147 -2.12 -4.01 -11.93
N TYR A 148 -1.49 -4.83 -11.09
CA TYR A 148 -1.97 -5.10 -9.73
C TYR A 148 -1.58 -3.99 -8.75
N SER A 149 -0.35 -3.49 -8.88
CA SER A 149 0.16 -2.35 -8.10
C SER A 149 1.12 -1.50 -8.94
N ILE A 150 1.78 -0.52 -8.33
CA ILE A 150 2.79 0.31 -9.00
C ILE A 150 4.04 -0.49 -9.41
N ASP A 151 4.28 -1.64 -8.79
CA ASP A 151 5.46 -2.48 -8.92
C ASP A 151 5.14 -3.93 -9.30
N GLU A 152 3.86 -4.28 -9.45
CA GLU A 152 3.43 -5.65 -9.71
C GLU A 152 2.42 -5.75 -10.86
N VAL A 153 2.62 -6.75 -11.72
CA VAL A 153 1.72 -7.08 -12.84
C VAL A 153 1.43 -8.56 -12.88
N PHE A 154 0.21 -8.89 -13.36
CA PHE A 154 -0.15 -10.23 -13.82
C PHE A 154 -0.26 -10.24 -15.33
N ILE A 155 0.17 -11.34 -15.94
CA ILE A 155 0.20 -11.52 -17.40
C ILE A 155 -0.36 -12.90 -17.73
N ASP A 156 -1.30 -12.98 -18.67
CA ASP A 156 -1.65 -14.26 -19.33
C ASP A 156 -0.66 -14.47 -20.49
N ALA A 157 0.27 -15.39 -20.29
CA ALA A 157 1.31 -15.70 -21.27
C ALA A 157 0.93 -16.80 -22.26
N THR A 158 -0.24 -17.43 -22.08
CA THR A 158 -0.63 -18.68 -22.73
C THR A 158 -0.45 -18.67 -24.25
N SER A 159 -0.96 -17.65 -24.93
CA SER A 159 -0.89 -17.57 -26.40
C SER A 159 0.49 -17.11 -26.92
N TYR A 160 1.27 -16.44 -26.08
CA TYR A 160 2.54 -15.84 -26.46
C TYR A 160 3.69 -16.85 -26.48
N LEU A 161 3.63 -17.90 -25.67
CA LEU A 161 4.66 -18.94 -25.60
C LEU A 161 4.87 -19.62 -26.96
N SER A 162 3.79 -20.00 -27.62
CA SER A 162 3.86 -20.57 -28.97
C SER A 162 4.24 -19.52 -30.02
N HIS A 163 3.76 -18.29 -29.88
CA HIS A 163 4.08 -17.19 -30.81
C HIS A 163 5.58 -16.87 -30.84
N TYR A 164 6.20 -16.79 -29.66
CA TYR A 164 7.63 -16.49 -29.53
C TYR A 164 8.52 -17.76 -29.58
N ASN A 165 7.92 -18.96 -29.59
CA ASN A 165 8.62 -20.23 -29.43
C ASN A 165 9.54 -20.22 -28.19
N MET A 166 9.01 -19.75 -27.05
CA MET A 166 9.71 -19.62 -25.77
C MET A 166 8.99 -20.40 -24.66
N THR A 167 9.75 -20.81 -23.66
CA THR A 167 9.17 -21.25 -22.38
C THR A 167 8.64 -20.06 -21.59
N ALA A 168 7.75 -20.28 -20.61
CA ALA A 168 7.28 -19.23 -19.72
C ALA A 168 8.44 -18.57 -18.94
N HIS A 169 9.42 -19.39 -18.54
CA HIS A 169 10.63 -18.93 -17.87
C HIS A 169 11.45 -17.98 -18.79
N ASP A 170 11.68 -18.36 -20.06
CA ASP A 170 12.46 -17.56 -20.99
C ASP A 170 11.77 -16.23 -21.31
N LEU A 171 10.44 -16.25 -21.47
CA LEU A 171 9.66 -15.03 -21.72
C LEU A 171 9.72 -14.08 -20.50
N ALA A 172 9.51 -14.60 -19.28
CA ALA A 172 9.64 -13.82 -18.06
C ALA A 172 11.05 -13.24 -17.90
N MET A 173 12.08 -14.06 -18.10
CA MET A 173 13.48 -13.64 -18.04
C MET A 173 13.81 -12.56 -19.07
N THR A 174 13.31 -12.67 -20.29
CA THR A 174 13.52 -11.69 -21.36
C THR A 174 12.95 -10.33 -20.97
N MET A 175 11.71 -10.31 -20.49
CA MET A 175 11.06 -9.07 -20.03
C MET A 175 11.78 -8.45 -18.83
N ILE A 176 12.14 -9.25 -17.84
CA ILE A 176 12.84 -8.78 -16.63
C ILE A 176 14.21 -8.22 -16.98
N ARG A 177 14.95 -8.85 -17.85
CA ARG A 177 16.27 -8.35 -18.30
C ARG A 177 16.15 -7.03 -19.07
N GLU A 178 15.15 -6.87 -19.92
CA GLU A 178 14.92 -5.58 -20.58
C GLU A 178 14.57 -4.49 -19.58
N VAL A 179 13.77 -4.79 -18.56
CA VAL A 179 13.50 -3.86 -17.45
C VAL A 179 14.79 -3.50 -16.74
N LEU A 180 15.62 -4.48 -16.39
CA LEU A 180 16.89 -4.27 -15.70
C LEU A 180 17.85 -3.39 -16.52
N TYR A 181 18.06 -3.72 -17.78
CA TYR A 181 18.97 -2.96 -18.66
C TYR A 181 18.49 -1.54 -18.94
N THR A 182 17.16 -1.34 -18.98
CA THR A 182 16.57 -0.03 -19.25
C THR A 182 16.49 0.86 -18.02
N THR A 183 16.25 0.28 -16.85
CA THR A 183 15.94 1.04 -15.63
C THR A 183 16.90 0.81 -14.46
N GLY A 184 17.75 -0.21 -14.51
CA GLY A 184 18.59 -0.64 -13.42
C GLY A 184 17.83 -1.37 -12.29
N ILE A 185 16.56 -1.74 -12.53
CA ILE A 185 15.68 -2.37 -11.51
C ILE A 185 15.48 -3.83 -11.90
N THR A 186 15.77 -4.74 -10.98
CA THR A 186 15.48 -6.18 -11.16
C THR A 186 14.10 -6.55 -10.61
N ALA A 187 13.63 -7.75 -10.95
CA ALA A 187 12.33 -8.26 -10.54
C ALA A 187 12.42 -9.73 -10.08
N THR A 188 11.34 -10.16 -9.41
CA THR A 188 11.05 -11.57 -9.11
C THR A 188 9.83 -11.96 -9.92
N ALA A 189 9.78 -13.19 -10.44
CA ALA A 189 8.61 -13.69 -11.14
C ALA A 189 8.13 -15.03 -10.57
N GLY A 190 6.83 -15.24 -10.68
CA GLY A 190 6.18 -16.53 -10.47
C GLY A 190 5.43 -16.93 -11.73
N ILE A 191 5.50 -18.20 -12.07
CA ILE A 191 4.81 -18.85 -13.17
C ILE A 191 3.79 -19.80 -12.58
N GLY A 192 2.57 -19.80 -13.08
CA GLY A 192 1.52 -20.67 -12.58
C GLY A 192 0.49 -21.05 -13.63
N THR A 193 -0.22 -22.14 -13.39
CA THR A 193 -1.34 -22.61 -14.24
C THR A 193 -2.59 -21.72 -14.06
N ASN A 194 -2.61 -20.92 -13.01
CA ASN A 194 -3.61 -19.90 -12.73
C ASN A 194 -2.98 -18.70 -12.00
N LEU A 195 -3.75 -17.61 -11.81
CA LEU A 195 -3.26 -16.38 -11.20
C LEU A 195 -2.82 -16.55 -9.75
N TYR A 196 -3.53 -17.37 -8.97
CA TYR A 196 -3.20 -17.66 -7.58
C TYR A 196 -1.84 -18.36 -7.48
N LEU A 197 -1.63 -19.42 -8.26
CA LEU A 197 -0.38 -20.16 -8.25
C LEU A 197 0.80 -19.32 -8.78
N ALA A 198 0.58 -18.50 -9.81
CA ALA A 198 1.61 -17.56 -10.27
C ALA A 198 2.02 -16.57 -9.15
N LYS A 199 1.03 -16.05 -8.41
CA LYS A 199 1.31 -15.15 -7.26
C LYS A 199 2.05 -15.87 -6.14
N LEU A 200 1.64 -17.08 -5.77
CA LEU A 200 2.33 -17.84 -4.71
C LEU A 200 3.74 -18.28 -5.12
N ALA A 201 3.93 -18.67 -6.39
CA ALA A 201 5.25 -18.96 -6.93
C ALA A 201 6.19 -17.76 -6.74
N MET A 202 5.71 -16.54 -7.02
CA MET A 202 6.46 -15.31 -6.85
C MET A 202 6.70 -14.96 -5.37
N ASP A 203 5.65 -14.99 -4.53
CA ASP A 203 5.70 -14.48 -3.16
C ASP A 203 6.33 -15.45 -2.16
N ILE A 204 6.20 -16.75 -2.38
CA ILE A 204 6.68 -17.77 -1.44
C ILE A 204 7.86 -18.52 -2.06
N THR A 205 7.63 -19.23 -3.17
CA THR A 205 8.62 -20.16 -3.71
C THR A 205 9.87 -19.46 -4.25
N ALA A 206 9.70 -18.38 -5.04
CA ALA A 206 10.83 -17.66 -5.61
C ALA A 206 11.70 -16.95 -4.56
N LYS A 207 11.17 -16.64 -3.38
CA LYS A 207 12.00 -16.08 -2.28
C LYS A 207 13.08 -17.05 -1.80
N HIS A 208 12.83 -18.36 -1.93
CA HIS A 208 13.77 -19.42 -1.55
C HIS A 208 14.62 -19.92 -2.74
N ALA A 209 14.28 -19.54 -3.96
CA ALA A 209 15.07 -19.84 -5.14
C ALA A 209 16.41 -19.08 -5.12
N ALA A 210 17.48 -19.71 -5.61
CA ALA A 210 18.75 -19.05 -5.79
C ALA A 210 18.59 -17.93 -6.85
N PRO A 211 19.10 -16.70 -6.58
CA PRO A 211 19.10 -15.65 -7.59
C PRO A 211 20.09 -16.00 -8.69
N ASP A 212 19.80 -15.54 -9.91
CA ASP A 212 20.81 -15.54 -10.96
C ASP A 212 21.85 -14.42 -10.73
N LYS A 213 22.81 -14.28 -11.66
CA LYS A 213 23.88 -13.25 -11.58
C LYS A 213 23.34 -11.81 -11.52
N ASP A 214 22.12 -11.58 -11.99
CA ASP A 214 21.46 -10.27 -12.04
C ASP A 214 20.45 -10.10 -10.90
N GLY A 215 20.44 -11.05 -9.95
CA GLY A 215 19.54 -11.04 -8.79
C GLY A 215 18.09 -11.43 -9.08
N VAL A 216 17.81 -11.91 -10.30
CA VAL A 216 16.48 -12.39 -10.72
C VAL A 216 16.17 -13.72 -10.04
N ARG A 217 14.93 -13.88 -9.62
CA ARG A 217 14.41 -15.14 -9.08
C ARG A 217 13.11 -15.47 -9.78
N ILE A 218 13.01 -16.71 -10.27
CA ILE A 218 11.79 -17.21 -10.92
C ILE A 218 11.47 -18.56 -10.30
N ALA A 219 10.19 -18.79 -10.02
CA ALA A 219 9.67 -20.09 -9.57
C ALA A 219 8.40 -20.44 -10.32
N GLU A 220 8.08 -21.71 -10.37
CA GLU A 220 6.90 -22.24 -11.05
C GLU A 220 6.08 -23.10 -10.09
N LEU A 221 4.75 -23.00 -10.19
CA LEU A 221 3.80 -23.84 -9.45
C LEU A 221 2.65 -24.24 -10.38
N ASP A 222 2.34 -25.53 -10.33
CA ASP A 222 1.06 -26.08 -10.73
C ASP A 222 0.31 -26.59 -9.49
N GLU A 223 -0.87 -27.14 -9.66
CA GLU A 223 -1.71 -27.62 -8.57
C GLU A 223 -1.06 -28.79 -7.78
N GLU A 224 -0.25 -29.62 -8.44
CA GLU A 224 0.43 -30.76 -7.80
C GLU A 224 1.64 -30.27 -6.97
N SER A 225 2.50 -29.48 -7.55
CA SER A 225 3.67 -28.89 -6.87
C SER A 225 3.27 -27.93 -5.74
N PHE A 226 2.17 -27.19 -5.91
CA PHE A 226 1.58 -26.38 -4.83
C PHE A 226 1.23 -27.25 -3.61
N ARG A 227 0.52 -28.35 -3.80
CA ARG A 227 0.14 -29.25 -2.72
C ARG A 227 1.36 -29.87 -2.06
N TYR A 228 2.32 -30.30 -2.87
CA TYR A 228 3.54 -30.93 -2.37
C TYR A 228 4.44 -29.96 -1.58
N LEU A 229 4.59 -28.71 -2.04
CA LEU A 229 5.54 -27.75 -1.49
C LEU A 229 4.94 -26.82 -0.43
N LEU A 230 3.64 -26.47 -0.55
CA LEU A 230 3.06 -25.37 0.22
C LEU A 230 1.88 -25.77 1.12
N TRP A 231 1.35 -27.01 1.05
CA TRP A 231 0.25 -27.39 1.93
C TRP A 231 0.59 -27.29 3.42
N ASP A 232 1.83 -27.55 3.81
CA ASP A 232 2.30 -27.45 5.19
C ASP A 232 2.99 -26.10 5.52
N HIS A 233 3.04 -25.18 4.53
CA HIS A 233 3.68 -23.86 4.73
C HIS A 233 2.96 -23.03 5.80
N LYS A 234 3.73 -22.34 6.62
CA LYS A 234 3.29 -21.40 7.66
C LYS A 234 4.12 -20.12 7.59
N PRO A 235 3.49 -18.97 7.93
CA PRO A 235 2.11 -18.78 8.38
C PRO A 235 1.11 -18.71 7.21
N LEU A 236 -0.17 -18.95 7.47
CA LEU A 236 -1.24 -18.80 6.49
C LEU A 236 -1.36 -17.38 5.90
N THR A 237 -0.87 -16.37 6.61
CA THR A 237 -0.85 -14.97 6.12
C THR A 237 0.11 -14.73 4.96
N ASP A 238 0.97 -15.68 4.61
CA ASP A 238 1.83 -15.60 3.43
C ASP A 238 1.08 -15.90 2.14
N PHE A 239 -0.08 -16.57 2.25
CA PHE A 239 -0.92 -16.89 1.11
C PHE A 239 -1.75 -15.69 0.68
N TRP A 240 -1.72 -15.40 -0.61
CA TRP A 240 -2.47 -14.31 -1.21
C TRP A 240 -3.95 -14.35 -0.82
N MET A 241 -4.54 -13.20 -0.50
CA MET A 241 -5.91 -13.00 -0.03
C MET A 241 -6.23 -13.61 1.35
N THR A 242 -5.25 -14.17 2.08
CA THR A 242 -5.44 -14.71 3.41
C THR A 242 -4.90 -13.75 4.49
N GLY A 243 -5.77 -12.88 4.98
CA GLY A 243 -5.39 -11.88 5.99
C GLY A 243 -5.45 -12.42 7.44
N PRO A 244 -4.88 -11.67 8.42
CA PRO A 244 -4.89 -12.08 9.84
C PRO A 244 -6.28 -12.33 10.40
N GLY A 245 -7.31 -11.62 9.90
CA GLY A 245 -8.70 -11.84 10.32
C GLY A 245 -9.25 -13.19 9.85
N THR A 246 -8.90 -13.61 8.63
CA THR A 246 -9.24 -14.93 8.10
C THR A 246 -8.52 -16.02 8.87
N VAL A 247 -7.21 -15.87 9.08
CA VAL A 247 -6.40 -16.83 9.86
C VAL A 247 -6.97 -17.03 11.25
N LYS A 248 -7.26 -15.96 11.99
CA LYS A 248 -7.86 -16.04 13.33
C LYS A 248 -9.20 -16.81 13.37
N ARG A 249 -9.99 -16.75 12.28
CA ARG A 249 -11.24 -17.52 12.17
C ARG A 249 -10.96 -19.00 11.87
N LEU A 250 -10.00 -19.29 10.99
CA LEU A 250 -9.57 -20.66 10.68
C LEU A 250 -8.97 -21.35 11.91
N GLU A 251 -8.13 -20.67 12.68
CA GLU A 251 -7.51 -21.18 13.91
C GLU A 251 -8.55 -21.64 14.96
N LYS A 252 -9.74 -21.03 15.03
CA LYS A 252 -10.82 -21.49 15.92
C LYS A 252 -11.28 -22.91 15.61
N HIS A 253 -11.08 -23.36 14.38
CA HIS A 253 -11.41 -24.70 13.90
C HIS A 253 -10.20 -25.63 13.82
N GLY A 254 -9.04 -25.20 14.38
CA GLY A 254 -7.78 -25.96 14.36
C GLY A 254 -7.10 -25.99 12.99
N ILE A 255 -7.41 -25.05 12.10
CA ILE A 255 -6.84 -24.96 10.75
C ILE A 255 -5.68 -23.98 10.75
N HIS A 256 -4.47 -24.47 10.48
CA HIS A 256 -3.21 -23.72 10.52
C HIS A 256 -2.43 -23.78 9.21
N THR A 257 -2.85 -24.62 8.25
CA THR A 257 -2.20 -24.81 6.95
C THR A 257 -3.23 -24.92 5.83
N MET A 258 -2.79 -24.74 4.57
CA MET A 258 -3.68 -24.93 3.41
C MET A 258 -4.10 -26.39 3.23
N GLY A 259 -3.23 -27.35 3.56
CA GLY A 259 -3.57 -28.77 3.54
C GLY A 259 -4.65 -29.12 4.56
N GLU A 260 -4.57 -28.58 5.78
CA GLU A 260 -5.62 -28.75 6.79
C GLU A 260 -6.93 -28.10 6.35
N LEU A 261 -6.91 -26.94 5.70
CA LEU A 261 -8.08 -26.28 5.14
C LEU A 261 -8.70 -27.11 4.01
N ALA A 262 -7.88 -27.63 3.09
CA ALA A 262 -8.33 -28.51 2.00
C ALA A 262 -9.00 -29.77 2.56
N TYR A 263 -8.40 -30.45 3.53
CA TYR A 263 -9.00 -31.60 4.19
C TYR A 263 -10.30 -31.22 4.91
N PHE A 264 -10.30 -30.14 5.70
CA PHE A 264 -11.48 -29.67 6.43
C PHE A 264 -12.67 -29.38 5.48
N SER A 265 -12.38 -28.86 4.29
CA SER A 265 -13.41 -28.56 3.28
C SER A 265 -14.14 -29.81 2.78
N THR A 266 -13.51 -30.99 2.82
CA THR A 266 -14.14 -32.25 2.37
C THR A 266 -15.10 -32.86 3.38
N VAL A 267 -14.94 -32.53 4.68
CA VAL A 267 -15.73 -33.14 5.76
C VAL A 267 -16.63 -32.15 6.51
N ASN A 268 -16.32 -30.86 6.47
CA ASN A 268 -17.02 -29.83 7.25
C ASN A 268 -17.28 -28.55 6.42
N GLN A 269 -17.60 -28.68 5.15
CA GLN A 269 -17.79 -27.55 4.24
C GLN A 269 -18.82 -26.54 4.75
N ASP A 270 -19.93 -27.01 5.33
CA ASP A 270 -21.00 -26.15 5.86
C ASP A 270 -20.51 -25.19 6.97
N ILE A 271 -19.51 -25.62 7.74
CA ILE A 271 -18.91 -24.77 8.78
C ILE A 271 -18.15 -23.61 8.13
N LEU A 272 -17.43 -23.87 7.02
CA LEU A 272 -16.71 -22.81 6.30
C LEU A 272 -17.70 -21.80 5.70
N TYR A 273 -18.78 -22.25 5.07
CA TYR A 273 -19.83 -21.35 4.55
C TYR A 273 -20.52 -20.54 5.65
N LYS A 274 -20.76 -21.14 6.82
CA LYS A 274 -21.33 -20.42 7.97
C LYS A 274 -20.38 -19.34 8.51
N GLU A 275 -19.08 -19.61 8.54
CA GLU A 275 -18.07 -18.69 9.08
C GLU A 275 -17.68 -17.60 8.07
N PHE A 276 -17.56 -17.92 6.78
CA PHE A 276 -17.01 -17.04 5.74
C PHE A 276 -18.03 -16.58 4.69
N GLY A 277 -19.23 -17.14 4.68
CA GLY A 277 -20.23 -16.84 3.64
C GLY A 277 -19.73 -17.24 2.25
N VAL A 278 -19.95 -16.39 1.25
CA VAL A 278 -19.51 -16.62 -0.13
C VAL A 278 -17.98 -16.66 -0.29
N ASP A 279 -17.24 -16.04 0.62
CA ASP A 279 -15.77 -16.09 0.60
C ASP A 279 -15.23 -17.50 0.92
N ALA A 280 -16.08 -18.43 1.41
CA ALA A 280 -15.70 -19.82 1.64
C ALA A 280 -15.31 -20.54 0.35
N GLU A 281 -15.99 -20.27 -0.78
CA GLU A 281 -15.64 -20.86 -2.07
C GLU A 281 -14.22 -20.51 -2.47
N LEU A 282 -13.87 -19.22 -2.43
CA LEU A 282 -12.54 -18.77 -2.75
C LEU A 282 -11.47 -19.41 -1.84
N LEU A 283 -11.75 -19.49 -0.53
CA LEU A 283 -10.84 -20.13 0.42
C LEU A 283 -10.63 -21.62 0.15
N ILE A 284 -11.70 -22.33 -0.21
CA ILE A 284 -11.64 -23.76 -0.55
C ILE A 284 -10.87 -23.94 -1.85
N ASP A 285 -11.20 -23.19 -2.91
CA ASP A 285 -10.50 -23.26 -4.19
C ASP A 285 -9.01 -23.02 -4.02
N HIS A 286 -8.65 -21.96 -3.31
CA HIS A 286 -7.26 -21.62 -3.02
C HIS A 286 -6.54 -22.70 -2.20
N ALA A 287 -7.22 -23.35 -1.26
CA ALA A 287 -6.62 -24.48 -0.51
C ALA A 287 -6.28 -25.67 -1.41
N TRP A 288 -7.03 -25.87 -2.50
CA TRP A 288 -6.77 -26.88 -3.52
C TRP A 288 -5.83 -26.42 -4.64
N GLY A 289 -5.42 -25.14 -4.64
CA GLY A 289 -4.59 -24.54 -5.70
C GLY A 289 -5.36 -24.13 -6.94
N LEU A 290 -6.67 -23.92 -6.81
CA LEU A 290 -7.56 -23.55 -7.91
C LEU A 290 -7.86 -22.04 -7.89
N GLU A 291 -7.94 -21.44 -9.06
CA GLU A 291 -8.40 -20.06 -9.26
C GLU A 291 -9.11 -19.97 -10.63
N PRO A 292 -10.43 -19.92 -10.64
CA PRO A 292 -11.18 -19.86 -11.88
C PRO A 292 -11.15 -18.48 -12.54
N CYS A 293 -10.81 -17.43 -11.77
CA CYS A 293 -10.77 -16.05 -12.27
C CYS A 293 -9.55 -15.85 -13.18
N GLY A 294 -9.77 -15.36 -14.39
CA GLY A 294 -8.72 -15.00 -15.35
C GLY A 294 -8.73 -13.52 -15.70
N MET A 295 -7.93 -13.14 -16.69
CA MET A 295 -7.80 -11.74 -17.13
C MET A 295 -9.13 -11.14 -17.58
N LYS A 296 -9.95 -11.93 -18.27
CA LYS A 296 -11.25 -11.50 -18.80
C LYS A 296 -12.22 -11.14 -17.67
N GLU A 297 -12.30 -11.99 -16.65
CA GLU A 297 -13.17 -11.79 -15.48
C GLU A 297 -12.73 -10.56 -14.68
N ILE A 298 -11.43 -10.40 -14.42
CA ILE A 298 -10.87 -9.22 -13.72
C ILE A 298 -11.23 -7.93 -14.47
N LYS A 299 -11.04 -7.90 -15.79
CA LYS A 299 -11.30 -6.70 -16.60
C LYS A 299 -12.77 -6.41 -16.80
N ALA A 300 -13.62 -7.42 -16.79
CA ALA A 300 -15.07 -7.28 -16.89
C ALA A 300 -15.72 -6.92 -15.55
N TYR A 301 -15.02 -7.09 -14.44
CA TYR A 301 -15.59 -6.87 -13.10
C TYR A 301 -16.02 -5.42 -12.91
N LYS A 302 -17.26 -5.25 -12.50
CA LYS A 302 -17.84 -3.96 -12.07
C LYS A 302 -18.41 -4.14 -10.69
N PRO A 303 -17.90 -3.41 -9.68
CA PRO A 303 -18.45 -3.50 -8.33
C PRO A 303 -19.92 -3.12 -8.32
N SER A 304 -20.75 -3.84 -7.54
CA SER A 304 -22.17 -3.57 -7.36
C SER A 304 -22.42 -2.28 -6.59
N THR A 305 -21.48 -1.89 -5.74
CA THR A 305 -21.51 -0.64 -4.98
C THR A 305 -20.19 0.09 -5.13
N ASN A 306 -20.25 1.40 -5.33
CA ASN A 306 -19.07 2.24 -5.43
C ASN A 306 -18.98 3.16 -4.22
N SER A 307 -17.78 3.33 -3.71
CA SER A 307 -17.44 4.36 -2.73
C SER A 307 -16.17 5.09 -3.11
N ILE A 308 -16.08 6.35 -2.70
CA ILE A 308 -14.83 7.12 -2.75
C ILE A 308 -14.50 7.52 -1.33
N SER A 309 -13.32 7.15 -0.87
CA SER A 309 -12.88 7.48 0.48
C SER A 309 -11.50 8.10 0.47
N GLU A 310 -11.25 8.95 1.44
CA GLU A 310 -9.91 9.43 1.75
C GLU A 310 -9.68 9.46 3.26
N GLY A 311 -8.43 9.20 3.66
CA GLY A 311 -8.00 9.22 5.05
C GLY A 311 -6.79 10.10 5.26
N GLN A 312 -6.70 10.65 6.48
CA GLN A 312 -5.53 11.40 6.91
C GLN A 312 -5.13 10.99 8.32
N VAL A 313 -3.84 10.66 8.48
CA VAL A 313 -3.20 10.58 9.79
C VAL A 313 -2.51 11.91 10.05
N LEU A 314 -2.87 12.57 11.14
CA LEU A 314 -2.34 13.88 11.49
C LEU A 314 -0.90 13.75 12.04
N SER A 315 -0.07 14.75 11.80
CA SER A 315 1.34 14.76 12.23
C SER A 315 1.50 14.78 13.76
N CYS A 316 0.56 15.42 14.45
CA CYS A 316 0.48 15.50 15.91
C CYS A 316 -0.98 15.32 16.36
N PRO A 317 -1.26 15.14 17.67
CA PRO A 317 -2.62 15.20 18.21
C PRO A 317 -3.25 16.57 17.93
N TYR A 318 -4.47 16.57 17.39
CA TYR A 318 -5.22 17.79 17.08
C TYR A 318 -6.39 17.97 18.07
N PRO A 319 -6.55 19.14 18.68
CA PRO A 319 -7.76 19.46 19.42
C PRO A 319 -8.97 19.50 18.48
N TYR A 320 -10.16 19.37 19.05
CA TYR A 320 -11.43 19.26 18.33
C TYR A 320 -11.60 20.33 17.23
N ASP A 321 -11.34 21.61 17.55
CA ASP A 321 -11.56 22.70 16.60
C ASP A 321 -10.63 22.61 15.35
N LYS A 322 -9.36 22.24 15.57
CA LYS A 322 -8.43 21.98 14.45
C LYS A 322 -8.83 20.75 13.65
N ALA A 323 -9.27 19.68 14.31
CA ALA A 323 -9.77 18.48 13.64
C ALA A 323 -11.01 18.78 12.79
N ARG A 324 -11.90 19.67 13.23
CA ARG A 324 -13.05 20.15 12.45
C ARG A 324 -12.63 20.83 11.15
N ILE A 325 -11.58 21.65 11.17
CA ILE A 325 -11.03 22.27 9.93
C ILE A 325 -10.57 21.18 8.96
N ILE A 326 -9.88 20.14 9.44
CA ILE A 326 -9.45 19.01 8.61
C ILE A 326 -10.64 18.29 7.97
N VAL A 327 -11.72 18.06 8.72
CA VAL A 327 -12.96 17.46 8.19
C VAL A 327 -13.53 18.30 7.04
N MET A 328 -13.57 19.63 7.20
CA MET A 328 -14.03 20.53 6.14
C MET A 328 -13.11 20.48 4.90
N GLU A 329 -11.79 20.44 5.09
CA GLU A 329 -10.83 20.32 3.99
C GLU A 329 -10.97 18.99 3.25
N MET A 330 -11.14 17.90 3.98
CA MET A 330 -11.32 16.57 3.38
C MET A 330 -12.67 16.46 2.65
N ALA A 331 -13.73 17.02 3.21
CA ALA A 331 -15.03 17.09 2.53
C ALA A 331 -14.94 17.89 1.22
N ASP A 332 -14.22 19.02 1.20
CA ASP A 332 -13.98 19.80 -0.02
C ASP A 332 -13.17 19.02 -1.07
N SER A 333 -12.16 18.27 -0.63
CA SER A 333 -11.39 17.36 -1.50
C SER A 333 -12.28 16.28 -2.11
N LEU A 334 -13.16 15.67 -1.32
CA LEU A 334 -14.09 14.65 -1.75
C LEU A 334 -15.10 15.20 -2.78
N VAL A 335 -15.62 16.42 -2.57
CA VAL A 335 -16.48 17.15 -3.52
C VAL A 335 -15.78 17.29 -4.86
N LEU A 336 -14.53 17.74 -4.87
CA LEU A 336 -13.77 17.91 -6.12
C LEU A 336 -13.51 16.58 -6.82
N GLN A 337 -13.27 15.49 -6.08
CA GLN A 337 -13.12 14.15 -6.67
C GLN A 337 -14.42 13.63 -7.28
N LEU A 338 -15.56 13.83 -6.62
CA LEU A 338 -16.88 13.49 -7.17
C LEU A 338 -17.18 14.29 -8.44
N THR A 339 -16.94 15.60 -8.39
CA THR A 339 -17.14 16.51 -9.54
C THR A 339 -16.26 16.10 -10.73
N ASP A 340 -14.97 15.78 -10.48
CA ASP A 340 -14.02 15.39 -11.51
C ASP A 340 -14.42 14.11 -12.25
N LYS A 341 -15.02 13.18 -11.52
CA LYS A 341 -15.48 11.89 -12.06
C LYS A 341 -16.92 11.91 -12.59
N GLY A 342 -17.62 13.05 -12.47
CA GLY A 342 -19.04 13.16 -12.84
C GLY A 342 -19.93 12.26 -11.98
N LEU A 343 -19.67 12.21 -10.66
CA LEU A 343 -20.34 11.32 -9.73
C LEU A 343 -21.06 12.11 -8.64
N VAL A 344 -22.08 11.50 -8.05
CA VAL A 344 -22.86 12.02 -6.91
C VAL A 344 -23.03 10.96 -5.83
N THR A 345 -23.31 11.36 -4.60
CA THR A 345 -23.59 10.48 -3.46
C THR A 345 -24.77 10.99 -2.64
N ASP A 346 -25.49 10.08 -2.01
CA ASP A 346 -26.53 10.38 -1.02
C ASP A 346 -26.17 9.89 0.40
N ASN A 347 -24.93 9.35 0.59
CA ASN A 347 -24.52 8.83 1.88
C ASN A 347 -23.06 9.12 2.17
N LEU A 348 -22.81 9.71 3.34
CA LEU A 348 -21.47 10.00 3.85
C LEU A 348 -21.21 9.22 5.12
N THR A 349 -19.99 8.74 5.27
CA THR A 349 -19.49 8.10 6.49
C THR A 349 -18.24 8.83 6.98
N LEU A 350 -18.13 8.98 8.28
CA LEU A 350 -16.98 9.60 8.94
C LEU A 350 -16.48 8.72 10.07
N ASP A 351 -15.15 8.49 10.06
CA ASP A 351 -14.41 7.82 11.14
C ASP A 351 -13.41 8.79 11.76
N VAL A 352 -13.43 8.90 13.09
CA VAL A 352 -12.52 9.74 13.86
C VAL A 352 -11.74 8.87 14.83
N GLY A 353 -10.44 8.74 14.61
CA GLY A 353 -9.52 8.04 15.50
C GLY A 353 -8.84 9.02 16.45
N TYR A 354 -8.91 8.74 17.75
CA TYR A 354 -8.31 9.58 18.78
C TYR A 354 -6.85 9.22 19.04
N ASP A 355 -6.06 10.17 19.54
CA ASP A 355 -4.67 9.91 19.91
C ASP A 355 -4.57 9.14 21.23
N ARG A 356 -3.51 8.33 21.34
CA ARG A 356 -3.23 7.55 22.55
C ARG A 356 -2.96 8.41 23.79
N GLU A 357 -2.42 9.64 23.60
CA GLU A 357 -2.13 10.54 24.71
C GLU A 357 -3.36 10.82 25.59
N ASN A 358 -4.58 10.70 25.03
CA ASN A 358 -5.81 10.79 25.81
C ASN A 358 -5.87 9.71 26.90
N CYS A 359 -5.33 8.50 26.64
CA CYS A 359 -5.23 7.42 27.62
C CYS A 359 -4.01 7.59 28.53
N ASP A 360 -2.88 8.05 28.00
CA ASP A 360 -1.63 8.21 28.75
C ASP A 360 -1.77 9.23 29.89
N SER A 361 -2.66 10.22 29.75
CA SER A 361 -2.99 11.21 30.78
C SER A 361 -3.66 10.63 32.04
N GLY A 362 -4.15 9.38 31.98
CA GLY A 362 -4.91 8.73 33.05
C GLY A 362 -6.27 9.36 33.37
N LYS A 363 -6.71 10.37 32.62
CA LYS A 363 -7.98 11.07 32.82
C LYS A 363 -9.14 10.43 32.04
N TYR A 364 -8.83 9.79 30.89
CA TYR A 364 -9.86 9.17 30.08
C TYR A 364 -10.42 7.90 30.72
N ARG A 365 -11.76 7.83 30.82
CA ARG A 365 -12.50 6.72 31.46
C ARG A 365 -13.46 6.03 30.47
N GLY A 366 -13.45 6.46 29.21
CA GLY A 366 -14.32 5.90 28.19
C GLY A 366 -13.83 4.54 27.65
N PRO A 367 -14.54 3.98 26.67
CA PRO A 367 -14.17 2.71 26.06
C PRO A 367 -12.86 2.82 25.28
N VAL A 368 -11.98 1.82 25.43
CA VAL A 368 -10.69 1.72 24.78
C VAL A 368 -10.59 0.47 23.90
N HIS A 369 -9.63 0.44 22.99
CA HIS A 369 -9.22 -0.76 22.26
C HIS A 369 -7.69 -0.81 22.14
N ILE A 370 -7.17 -1.98 21.83
CA ILE A 370 -5.76 -2.18 21.53
C ILE A 370 -5.56 -1.97 20.02
N ASP A 371 -4.69 -1.04 19.66
CA ASP A 371 -4.36 -0.81 18.25
C ASP A 371 -3.42 -1.90 17.67
N HIS A 372 -3.15 -1.84 16.37
CA HIS A 372 -2.25 -2.79 15.68
C HIS A 372 -0.83 -2.88 16.31
N TYR A 373 -0.40 -1.87 17.05
CA TYR A 373 0.90 -1.83 17.72
C TYR A 373 0.85 -2.25 19.20
N GLY A 374 -0.27 -2.84 19.64
CA GLY A 374 -0.45 -3.25 21.03
C GLY A 374 -0.68 -2.08 22.01
N ARG A 375 -1.01 -0.87 21.54
CA ARG A 375 -1.18 0.31 22.38
C ARG A 375 -2.64 0.52 22.72
N THR A 376 -2.92 0.89 23.95
CA THR A 376 -4.26 1.30 24.37
C THR A 376 -4.59 2.67 23.79
N VAL A 377 -5.70 2.77 23.07
CA VAL A 377 -6.22 4.01 22.50
C VAL A 377 -7.71 4.13 22.73
N PRO A 378 -8.29 5.35 22.83
CA PRO A 378 -9.72 5.51 22.94
C PRO A 378 -10.43 4.87 21.74
N LYS A 379 -11.62 4.30 21.97
CA LYS A 379 -12.46 3.81 20.88
C LYS A 379 -12.80 4.97 19.95
N GLY A 380 -12.52 4.80 18.64
CA GLY A 380 -12.83 5.81 17.63
C GLY A 380 -14.33 6.08 17.51
N ALA A 381 -14.67 7.30 17.12
CA ALA A 381 -16.04 7.66 16.76
C ALA A 381 -16.31 7.30 15.28
N HIS A 382 -17.47 6.74 15.05
CA HIS A 382 -17.96 6.35 13.72
C HIS A 382 -19.39 6.79 13.54
N GLY A 383 -19.73 7.28 12.36
CA GLY A 383 -21.11 7.62 12.04
C GLY A 383 -21.33 7.77 10.54
N SER A 384 -22.58 7.73 10.15
CA SER A 384 -23.01 8.00 8.79
C SER A 384 -24.17 9.00 8.77
N THR A 385 -24.32 9.66 7.63
CA THR A 385 -25.47 10.51 7.36
C THR A 385 -25.99 10.26 5.95
N LYS A 386 -27.31 10.24 5.80
CA LYS A 386 -27.99 10.12 4.53
C LYS A 386 -28.44 11.51 4.11
N LEU A 387 -28.30 11.82 2.85
CA LEU A 387 -28.82 13.05 2.22
C LEU A 387 -30.16 12.74 1.55
N ASP A 388 -31.00 13.74 1.41
CA ASP A 388 -32.30 13.58 0.79
C ASP A 388 -32.19 13.23 -0.69
N ASN A 389 -31.17 13.79 -1.37
CA ASN A 389 -30.90 13.55 -2.79
C ASN A 389 -29.42 13.30 -3.04
N PRO A 390 -29.08 12.45 -4.04
CA PRO A 390 -27.68 12.30 -4.48
C PRO A 390 -27.13 13.63 -5.01
N THR A 391 -25.97 14.04 -4.52
CA THR A 391 -25.36 15.33 -4.88
C THR A 391 -23.83 15.28 -4.83
N ASN A 392 -23.18 16.24 -5.50
CA ASN A 392 -21.78 16.59 -5.37
C ASN A 392 -21.57 18.08 -5.05
N LEU A 393 -22.63 18.76 -4.61
CA LEU A 393 -22.56 20.18 -4.23
C LEU A 393 -21.78 20.35 -2.92
N GLY A 394 -20.79 21.23 -2.95
CA GLY A 394 -19.88 21.46 -1.83
C GLY A 394 -20.58 21.98 -0.59
N SER A 395 -21.53 22.92 -0.74
CA SER A 395 -22.30 23.47 0.37
C SER A 395 -23.02 22.38 1.17
N ILE A 396 -23.62 21.41 0.47
CA ILE A 396 -24.39 20.33 1.09
C ILE A 396 -23.44 19.30 1.74
N LEU A 397 -22.45 18.81 0.98
CA LEU A 397 -21.56 17.73 1.47
C LEU A 397 -20.67 18.21 2.64
N ILE A 398 -20.14 19.44 2.58
CA ILE A 398 -19.30 19.98 3.64
C ILE A 398 -20.15 20.24 4.90
N SER A 399 -21.37 20.79 4.78
CA SER A 399 -22.27 20.99 5.93
C SER A 399 -22.61 19.66 6.58
N ALA A 400 -23.12 18.71 5.80
CA ALA A 400 -23.52 17.39 6.30
C ALA A 400 -22.36 16.63 6.98
N THR A 401 -21.14 16.73 6.42
CA THR A 401 -19.95 16.10 7.03
C THR A 401 -19.53 16.79 8.31
N THR A 402 -19.61 18.12 8.34
CA THR A 402 -19.27 18.91 9.53
C THR A 402 -20.27 18.64 10.66
N GLU A 403 -21.57 18.65 10.37
CA GLU A 403 -22.61 18.29 11.31
C GLU A 403 -22.48 16.86 11.84
N LEU A 404 -22.10 15.92 10.95
CA LEU A 404 -21.81 14.54 11.36
C LEU A 404 -20.65 14.49 12.34
N PHE A 405 -19.57 15.23 12.07
CA PHE A 405 -18.41 15.33 12.97
C PHE A 405 -18.84 15.91 14.34
N GLU A 406 -19.59 16.99 14.35
CA GLU A 406 -20.08 17.64 15.57
C GLU A 406 -20.99 16.73 16.41
N ARG A 407 -21.71 15.82 15.76
CA ARG A 407 -22.58 14.83 16.41
C ARG A 407 -21.84 13.67 17.02
N ILE A 408 -20.76 13.16 16.38
CA ILE A 408 -20.11 11.92 16.80
C ILE A 408 -18.80 12.12 17.57
N ALA A 409 -18.10 13.24 17.34
CA ALA A 409 -16.76 13.43 17.89
C ALA A 409 -16.84 13.95 19.35
N ASP A 410 -16.01 13.36 20.21
CA ASP A 410 -15.83 13.82 21.57
C ASP A 410 -14.95 15.09 21.59
N LYS A 411 -15.54 16.19 22.08
CA LYS A 411 -14.90 17.51 22.13
C LYS A 411 -13.72 17.59 23.08
N THR A 412 -13.59 16.64 24.00
CA THR A 412 -12.55 16.62 25.03
C THR A 412 -11.30 15.86 24.61
N LEU A 413 -11.38 15.10 23.50
CA LEU A 413 -10.31 14.22 23.05
C LEU A 413 -9.55 14.83 21.87
N THR A 414 -8.24 14.60 21.87
CA THR A 414 -7.41 14.92 20.73
C THR A 414 -7.52 13.86 19.63
N VAL A 415 -7.62 14.32 18.40
CA VAL A 415 -7.81 13.50 17.20
C VAL A 415 -6.47 13.19 16.54
N ARG A 416 -6.30 11.95 16.04
CA ARG A 416 -5.11 11.50 15.34
C ARG A 416 -5.36 11.07 13.91
N ARG A 417 -6.57 10.62 13.59
CA ARG A 417 -6.94 10.12 12.28
C ARG A 417 -8.35 10.54 11.94
N ILE A 418 -8.55 10.90 10.67
CA ILE A 418 -9.88 11.17 10.11
C ILE A 418 -9.97 10.38 8.80
N THR A 419 -11.11 9.73 8.57
CA THR A 419 -11.44 9.09 7.31
C THR A 419 -12.86 9.49 6.93
N ILE A 420 -13.04 9.97 5.70
CA ILE A 420 -14.33 10.31 5.11
C ILE A 420 -14.60 9.42 3.91
N ALA A 421 -15.83 8.97 3.74
CA ALA A 421 -16.25 8.20 2.58
C ALA A 421 -17.61 8.71 2.04
N ALA A 422 -17.66 8.86 0.72
CA ALA A 422 -18.90 8.94 -0.05
C ALA A 422 -19.27 7.52 -0.46
N ASN A 423 -20.40 7.02 0.00
CA ASN A 423 -20.92 5.70 -0.31
C ASN A 423 -22.04 5.80 -1.37
N ARG A 424 -22.42 4.64 -1.94
CA ARG A 424 -23.49 4.58 -2.95
C ARG A 424 -23.30 5.60 -4.08
N VAL A 425 -22.07 5.73 -4.53
CA VAL A 425 -21.69 6.67 -5.56
C VAL A 425 -22.25 6.23 -6.90
N VAL A 426 -22.97 7.13 -7.59
CA VAL A 426 -23.57 6.90 -8.90
C VAL A 426 -23.19 8.01 -9.87
N LYS A 427 -23.39 7.79 -11.18
CA LYS A 427 -23.16 8.83 -12.18
C LYS A 427 -24.12 10.00 -11.96
N ASP A 428 -23.61 11.21 -12.15
CA ASP A 428 -24.41 12.44 -12.18
C ASP A 428 -25.17 12.50 -13.52
N GLU A 429 -26.46 12.14 -13.49
CA GLU A 429 -27.32 12.17 -14.66
C GLU A 429 -27.88 13.59 -14.94
N GLY A 430 -27.48 14.57 -14.16
CA GLY A 430 -27.91 15.97 -14.32
C GLY A 430 -29.35 16.26 -13.80
N PHE A 431 -30.02 15.24 -13.29
CA PHE A 431 -31.36 15.42 -12.68
C PHE A 431 -31.20 15.72 -11.19
N PHE A 432 -31.80 16.80 -10.76
CA PHE A 432 -31.84 17.21 -9.37
C PHE A 432 -33.29 17.39 -8.95
N GLN A 433 -33.76 16.54 -8.05
CA GLN A 433 -35.08 16.73 -7.47
C GLN A 433 -34.96 17.85 -6.44
N VAL A 434 -35.60 18.96 -6.72
CA VAL A 434 -35.69 20.14 -5.85
C VAL A 434 -37.08 20.27 -5.28
N ASP A 435 -37.16 20.77 -4.05
CA ASP A 435 -38.42 21.23 -3.49
C ASP A 435 -38.78 22.64 -4.03
N LEU A 436 -40.00 23.10 -3.76
CA LEU A 436 -40.49 24.39 -4.21
C LEU A 436 -39.72 25.59 -3.61
N PHE A 437 -38.91 25.39 -2.59
CA PHE A 437 -38.19 26.42 -1.85
C PHE A 437 -36.70 26.46 -2.17
N THR A 438 -36.21 25.49 -2.95
CA THR A 438 -34.80 25.41 -3.31
C THR A 438 -34.44 26.39 -4.42
N ASP A 439 -33.48 27.29 -4.15
CA ASP A 439 -32.94 28.22 -5.15
C ASP A 439 -32.01 27.48 -6.14
N THR A 440 -32.61 27.00 -7.22
CA THR A 440 -31.91 26.30 -8.31
C THR A 440 -30.81 27.15 -8.94
N THR A 441 -31.00 28.47 -9.04
CA THR A 441 -30.03 29.41 -9.61
C THR A 441 -28.73 29.43 -8.78
N LYS A 442 -28.87 29.37 -7.47
CA LYS A 442 -27.72 29.32 -6.55
C LYS A 442 -26.96 28.00 -6.69
N LEU A 443 -27.68 26.89 -6.79
CA LEU A 443 -27.08 25.56 -6.97
C LEU A 443 -26.32 25.45 -8.32
N GLU A 444 -26.90 25.95 -9.39
CA GLU A 444 -26.23 25.99 -10.69
C GLU A 444 -24.98 26.88 -10.69
N LYS A 445 -25.03 28.04 -10.04
CA LYS A 445 -23.84 28.89 -9.87
C LYS A 445 -22.73 28.18 -9.09
N GLU A 446 -23.09 27.48 -8.02
CA GLU A 446 -22.15 26.70 -7.24
C GLU A 446 -21.52 25.60 -8.09
N LYS A 447 -22.30 24.83 -8.85
CA LYS A 447 -21.81 23.77 -9.74
C LYS A 447 -20.84 24.32 -10.81
N LYS A 448 -21.17 25.47 -11.40
CA LYS A 448 -20.30 26.19 -12.35
C LYS A 448 -18.98 26.62 -11.70
N LEU A 449 -19.04 27.15 -10.48
CA LEU A 449 -17.86 27.56 -9.72
C LEU A 449 -16.97 26.36 -9.38
N GLN A 450 -17.54 25.25 -8.90
CA GLN A 450 -16.80 24.02 -8.62
C GLN A 450 -16.06 23.50 -9.86
N ASN A 451 -16.74 23.47 -11.01
CA ASN A 451 -16.12 23.06 -12.29
C ASN A 451 -15.01 24.02 -12.73
N ALA A 452 -15.19 25.32 -12.58
CA ALA A 452 -14.16 26.31 -12.90
C ALA A 452 -12.93 26.16 -11.98
N MET A 453 -13.14 25.97 -10.67
CA MET A 453 -12.06 25.70 -9.71
C MET A 453 -11.31 24.42 -10.05
N LEU A 454 -12.02 23.34 -10.40
CA LEU A 454 -11.43 22.08 -10.83
C LEU A 454 -10.59 22.27 -12.10
N GLY A 455 -11.12 22.99 -13.10
CA GLY A 455 -10.38 23.31 -14.33
C GLY A 455 -9.08 24.09 -14.07
N LEU A 456 -9.13 25.08 -13.18
CA LEU A 456 -7.94 25.84 -12.79
C LEU A 456 -6.92 24.97 -12.04
N LYS A 457 -7.39 24.12 -11.11
CA LYS A 457 -6.51 23.18 -10.38
C LYS A 457 -5.85 22.15 -11.31
N LYS A 458 -6.58 21.66 -12.33
CA LYS A 458 -6.01 20.74 -13.35
C LYS A 458 -4.93 21.43 -14.19
N LYS A 459 -5.16 22.68 -14.60
CA LYS A 459 -4.26 23.43 -15.48
C LYS A 459 -3.02 23.99 -14.76
N PHE A 460 -3.20 24.50 -13.55
CA PHE A 460 -2.17 25.28 -12.84
C PHE A 460 -1.70 24.62 -11.53
N GLY A 461 -2.20 23.40 -11.23
CA GLY A 461 -1.85 22.64 -10.02
C GLY A 461 -2.86 22.80 -8.88
N LYS A 462 -2.87 21.83 -7.98
CA LYS A 462 -3.89 21.71 -6.91
C LYS A 462 -3.95 22.91 -5.97
N ASN A 463 -2.89 23.69 -5.84
CA ASN A 463 -2.80 24.91 -5.00
C ASN A 463 -3.11 26.20 -5.74
N ALA A 464 -3.47 26.15 -7.04
CA ALA A 464 -3.76 27.36 -7.81
C ALA A 464 -4.98 28.15 -7.29
N VAL A 465 -5.98 27.44 -6.75
CA VAL A 465 -7.15 28.02 -6.10
C VAL A 465 -7.36 27.33 -4.76
N LEU A 466 -7.42 28.09 -3.68
CA LEU A 466 -7.60 27.63 -2.31
C LEU A 466 -8.77 28.37 -1.66
N LYS A 467 -9.50 27.69 -0.75
CA LYS A 467 -10.52 28.34 0.10
C LYS A 467 -9.83 29.02 1.29
N GLY A 468 -10.47 30.04 1.87
CA GLY A 468 -10.00 30.72 3.06
C GLY A 468 -9.73 29.76 4.24
N THR A 469 -10.50 28.68 4.37
CA THR A 469 -10.31 27.63 5.37
C THR A 469 -8.95 26.95 5.29
N ASN A 470 -8.33 26.89 4.10
CA ASN A 470 -6.99 26.28 3.90
C ASN A 470 -5.84 27.13 4.46
N TYR A 471 -6.14 28.32 5.00
CA TYR A 471 -5.17 29.22 5.65
C TYR A 471 -5.38 29.33 7.17
N LEU A 472 -6.38 28.64 7.71
CA LEU A 472 -6.60 28.60 9.15
C LEU A 472 -5.52 27.81 9.87
N ASP A 473 -5.30 28.12 11.14
CA ASP A 473 -4.36 27.37 11.97
C ASP A 473 -4.81 25.92 12.11
N GLY A 474 -3.92 25.00 11.77
CA GLY A 474 -4.20 23.56 11.71
C GLY A 474 -4.64 23.04 10.33
N ALA A 475 -4.90 23.90 9.34
CA ALA A 475 -5.20 23.46 7.98
C ALA A 475 -4.00 22.73 7.33
N THR A 476 -4.24 21.66 6.57
CA THR A 476 -3.21 20.80 5.98
C THR A 476 -3.30 20.68 4.46
N MET A 477 -4.36 21.16 3.85
CA MET A 477 -4.63 20.94 2.42
C MET A 477 -3.52 21.44 1.50
N ARG A 478 -2.88 22.55 1.81
CA ARG A 478 -1.78 23.10 1.01
C ARG A 478 -0.60 22.15 0.91
N GLU A 479 -0.25 21.50 2.02
CA GLU A 479 0.82 20.47 2.06
C GLU A 479 0.36 19.19 1.40
N ARG A 480 -0.88 18.74 1.68
CA ARG A 480 -1.46 17.53 1.09
C ARG A 480 -1.55 17.60 -0.43
N ASN A 481 -1.84 18.76 -0.99
CA ASN A 481 -1.87 18.98 -2.44
C ASN A 481 -0.49 18.74 -3.12
N GLN A 482 0.60 18.78 -2.36
CA GLN A 482 1.96 18.46 -2.82
C GLN A 482 2.31 16.97 -2.62
N GLN A 483 1.36 16.16 -2.21
CA GLN A 483 1.55 14.73 -1.94
C GLN A 483 0.79 13.86 -2.95
N ILE A 484 1.30 12.65 -3.14
CA ILE A 484 0.64 11.54 -3.84
C ILE A 484 0.63 10.38 -2.85
N GLY A 485 -0.55 9.80 -2.57
CA GLY A 485 -0.69 8.71 -1.60
C GLY A 485 -0.21 9.06 -0.18
N GLY A 486 -0.23 10.34 0.21
CA GLY A 486 0.23 10.81 1.53
C GLY A 486 1.75 11.00 1.66
N HIS A 487 2.50 10.90 0.56
CA HIS A 487 3.96 11.08 0.50
C HIS A 487 4.33 12.20 -0.47
N LYS A 488 5.54 12.78 -0.34
CA LYS A 488 6.01 13.84 -1.23
C LYS A 488 5.93 13.42 -2.70
N ALA A 489 5.38 14.28 -3.54
CA ALA A 489 5.29 14.03 -4.99
C ALA A 489 6.64 14.25 -5.68
N LYS A 490 7.45 15.22 -5.19
CA LYS A 490 8.77 15.61 -5.74
C LYS A 490 9.82 15.61 -4.64
#